data_4407c7ffbd71b62ef474282838afce4e
#
_entry.id   4407c7ffbd71b62ef474282838afce4e
#
_cell.length_a   1.000
_cell.length_b   1.000
_cell.length_c   1.000
_cell.angle_alpha   90.00
_cell.angle_beta   90.00
_cell.angle_gamma   90.00
#
_symmetry.space_group_name_H-M   'P 1'
#
loop_
_entity.id
_entity.type
_entity.pdbx_description
1 polymer ?
#
loop_
_entity_poly.entity_id
_entity_poly.type
_entity_poly.pdbx_seq_one_letter_code
_entity_poly.pdbx_strand_id
1 'polypeptide(L)'
;MTGFVGAIEKLTEENTNFRQVLYTGKYTQLVVMCLQPGEEIGNEVHGNVDQFFRIEEGSARFVFGGTEEHVVQAGDAVVVPAGTYHNVINASQDAQLKLYTLYSPPNHPDGTIHKNKAEAEAAEEHEHH
;
A
#
# COMPACT_ATOMS: atom_id res chain seq x y z
N MET A 1 -15.43 15.75 -10.82
CA MET A 1 -15.56 14.40 -11.36
C MET A 1 -16.10 13.48 -10.26
N THR A 2 -17.04 12.65 -10.62
CA THR A 2 -17.67 11.75 -9.64
C THR A 2 -16.99 10.38 -9.70
N GLY A 3 -16.36 9.99 -8.62
CA GLY A 3 -15.70 8.70 -8.53
C GLY A 3 -14.37 8.63 -9.26
N PHE A 4 -13.84 7.44 -9.38
CA PHE A 4 -12.58 7.17 -10.07
C PHE A 4 -12.83 6.16 -11.19
N VAL A 5 -12.36 6.49 -12.39
CA VAL A 5 -12.35 5.58 -13.54
C VAL A 5 -10.99 5.71 -14.20
N GLY A 6 -10.28 4.61 -14.33
CA GLY A 6 -8.94 4.66 -14.94
C GLY A 6 -8.36 3.26 -15.15
N ALA A 7 -7.28 3.22 -15.93
CA ALA A 7 -6.53 1.99 -16.20
C ALA A 7 -5.63 1.68 -15.00
N ILE A 8 -6.19 1.05 -13.98
CA ILE A 8 -5.51 0.88 -12.68
C ILE A 8 -4.21 0.08 -12.80
N GLU A 9 -4.16 -0.95 -13.62
CA GLU A 9 -2.95 -1.73 -13.83
C GLU A 9 -1.82 -0.85 -14.37
N LYS A 10 -2.12 -0.07 -15.42
CA LYS A 10 -1.15 0.83 -16.05
C LYS A 10 -0.69 1.91 -15.08
N LEU A 11 -1.63 2.54 -14.36
CA LEU A 11 -1.30 3.56 -13.37
C LEU A 11 -0.40 3.01 -12.26
N THR A 12 -0.64 1.78 -11.84
CA THR A 12 0.16 1.11 -10.82
C THR A 12 1.58 0.82 -11.34
N GLU A 13 1.67 0.27 -12.56
CA GLU A 13 2.96 -0.06 -13.17
C GLU A 13 3.82 1.16 -13.48
N GLU A 14 3.19 2.28 -13.83
CA GLU A 14 3.89 3.53 -14.12
C GLU A 14 4.26 4.32 -12.87
N ASN A 15 3.64 4.02 -11.73
CA ASN A 15 3.91 4.75 -10.49
C ASN A 15 5.30 4.47 -9.95
N THR A 16 6.05 5.55 -9.67
CA THR A 16 7.37 5.47 -9.05
C THR A 16 7.40 6.05 -7.64
N ASN A 17 6.30 6.60 -7.17
CA ASN A 17 6.20 7.14 -5.82
C ASN A 17 6.01 6.01 -4.81
N PHE A 18 6.61 6.16 -3.63
CA PHE A 18 6.39 5.19 -2.56
C PHE A 18 4.88 5.05 -2.28
N ARG A 19 4.17 6.19 -2.18
CA ARG A 19 2.72 6.22 -1.96
C ARG A 19 2.09 7.39 -2.69
N GLN A 20 1.01 7.11 -3.39
CA GLN A 20 0.23 8.19 -4.01
C GLN A 20 -1.26 7.86 -3.93
N VAL A 21 -2.01 8.72 -3.28
CA VAL A 21 -3.47 8.61 -3.22
C VAL A 21 -4.04 9.04 -4.57
N LEU A 22 -4.78 8.14 -5.22
CA LEU A 22 -5.43 8.43 -6.50
C LEU A 22 -6.86 8.93 -6.30
N TYR A 23 -7.56 8.41 -5.30
CA TYR A 23 -8.95 8.80 -5.06
C TYR A 23 -9.33 8.52 -3.61
N THR A 24 -10.06 9.48 -3.02
CA THR A 24 -10.60 9.33 -1.68
C THR A 24 -12.12 9.45 -1.74
N GLY A 25 -12.82 8.36 -1.44
CA GLY A 25 -14.26 8.32 -1.31
C GLY A 25 -14.66 8.39 0.15
N LYS A 26 -15.97 8.28 0.41
CA LYS A 26 -16.48 8.28 1.79
C LYS A 26 -16.08 7.03 2.55
N TYR A 27 -16.12 5.87 1.88
CA TYR A 27 -15.89 4.58 2.52
C TYR A 27 -14.73 3.79 1.94
N THR A 28 -14.01 4.34 0.97
CA THR A 28 -12.85 3.65 0.38
C THR A 28 -11.87 4.66 -0.19
N GLN A 29 -10.59 4.27 -0.21
CA GLN A 29 -9.52 5.12 -0.73
C GLN A 29 -8.58 4.27 -1.57
N LEU A 30 -8.30 4.73 -2.80
CA LEU A 30 -7.43 4.02 -3.74
C LEU A 30 -6.05 4.65 -3.74
N VAL A 31 -5.03 3.82 -3.51
CA VAL A 31 -3.63 4.25 -3.36
C VAL A 31 -2.74 3.34 -4.19
N VAL A 32 -1.78 3.92 -4.92
CA VAL A 32 -0.73 3.16 -5.60
C VAL A 32 0.57 3.29 -4.82
N MET A 33 1.36 2.22 -4.82
CA MET A 33 2.64 2.18 -4.12
C MET A 33 3.72 1.52 -4.94
N CYS A 34 4.95 2.00 -4.79
CA CYS A 34 6.15 1.41 -5.37
C CYS A 34 7.20 1.27 -4.27
N LEU A 35 7.61 0.04 -3.99
CA LEU A 35 8.66 -0.25 -3.00
C LEU A 35 9.93 -0.65 -3.72
N GLN A 36 11.04 -0.09 -3.31
CA GLN A 36 12.36 -0.43 -3.84
C GLN A 36 12.77 -1.83 -3.33
N PRO A 37 13.77 -2.50 -3.96
CA PRO A 37 14.23 -3.80 -3.52
C PRO A 37 14.54 -3.83 -2.01
N GLY A 38 14.00 -4.83 -1.30
CA GLY A 38 14.20 -5.00 0.13
C GLY A 38 13.45 -4.03 1.03
N GLU A 39 12.78 -3.05 0.46
CA GLU A 39 12.06 -2.02 1.23
C GLU A 39 10.76 -2.60 1.79
N GLU A 40 10.32 -2.06 2.92
CA GLU A 40 9.07 -2.49 3.54
C GLU A 40 8.19 -1.30 3.89
N ILE A 41 6.88 -1.54 3.99
CA ILE A 41 5.96 -0.49 4.44
C ILE A 41 6.17 -0.25 5.94
N GLY A 42 6.42 -1.29 6.70
CA GLY A 42 6.57 -1.27 8.15
C GLY A 42 5.38 -1.92 8.82
N ASN A 43 5.55 -2.32 10.06
CA ASN A 43 4.47 -2.94 10.82
C ASN A 43 3.38 -1.92 11.13
N GLU A 44 2.15 -2.28 10.78
CA GLU A 44 0.98 -1.42 10.96
C GLU A 44 -0.20 -2.21 11.49
N VAL A 45 -1.07 -1.52 12.21
CA VAL A 45 -2.39 -2.02 12.57
C VAL A 45 -3.39 -0.90 12.38
N HIS A 46 -4.47 -1.19 11.66
CA HIS A 46 -5.56 -0.24 11.44
C HIS A 46 -6.79 -0.80 12.15
N GLY A 47 -7.17 -0.18 13.26
CA GLY A 47 -8.21 -0.72 14.15
C GLY A 47 -9.59 -0.85 13.51
N ASN A 48 -9.92 0.03 12.57
CA ASN A 48 -11.23 0.11 11.95
C ASN A 48 -11.19 0.17 10.41
N VAL A 49 -10.09 -0.27 9.82
CA VAL A 49 -9.89 -0.21 8.35
C VAL A 49 -9.58 -1.61 7.83
N ASP A 50 -10.41 -2.07 6.90
CA ASP A 50 -10.07 -3.22 6.08
C ASP A 50 -9.18 -2.74 4.95
N GLN A 51 -8.18 -3.53 4.58
CA GLN A 51 -7.26 -3.15 3.53
C GLN A 51 -7.13 -4.27 2.49
N PHE A 52 -7.30 -3.90 1.21
CA PHE A 52 -7.12 -4.80 0.08
C PHE A 52 -5.84 -4.42 -0.65
N PHE A 53 -5.05 -5.42 -1.04
CA PHE A 53 -3.84 -5.24 -1.85
C PHE A 53 -3.93 -6.08 -3.11
N ARG A 54 -3.51 -5.50 -4.23
CA ARG A 54 -3.29 -6.22 -5.48
C ARG A 54 -1.86 -5.99 -5.94
N ILE A 55 -1.13 -7.08 -6.18
CA ILE A 55 0.24 -7.00 -6.69
C ILE A 55 0.18 -6.96 -8.21
N GLU A 56 0.74 -5.92 -8.83
CA GLU A 56 0.78 -5.78 -10.29
C GLU A 56 2.17 -6.11 -10.86
N GLU A 57 3.25 -5.88 -10.09
CA GLU A 57 4.62 -6.16 -10.54
C GLU A 57 5.48 -6.55 -9.34
N GLY A 58 6.29 -7.60 -9.51
CA GLY A 58 7.22 -8.05 -8.48
C GLY A 58 6.62 -9.07 -7.53
N SER A 59 7.28 -9.24 -6.37
CA SER A 59 6.87 -10.19 -5.35
C SER A 59 6.92 -9.54 -3.96
N ALA A 60 5.95 -9.87 -3.12
CA ALA A 60 5.84 -9.31 -1.79
C ALA A 60 5.73 -10.40 -0.74
N ARG A 61 6.26 -10.12 0.44
CA ARG A 61 6.06 -10.96 1.63
C ARG A 61 5.16 -10.21 2.59
N PHE A 62 3.99 -10.80 2.87
CA PHE A 62 3.05 -10.29 3.86
C PHE A 62 3.26 -11.05 5.16
N VAL A 63 3.38 -10.32 6.25
CA VAL A 63 3.56 -10.92 7.58
C VAL A 63 2.41 -10.47 8.48
N PHE A 64 1.60 -11.42 8.94
CA PHE A 64 0.47 -11.16 9.85
C PHE A 64 0.84 -11.56 11.26
N GLY A 65 0.55 -10.68 12.22
CA GLY A 65 0.79 -10.95 13.63
C GLY A 65 2.27 -11.19 13.99
N GLY A 66 3.18 -10.77 13.13
CA GLY A 66 4.60 -10.94 13.33
C GLY A 66 5.16 -12.31 12.97
N THR A 67 4.31 -13.30 12.69
CA THR A 67 4.76 -14.69 12.51
C THR A 67 4.18 -15.40 11.28
N GLU A 68 2.97 -15.06 10.84
CA GLU A 68 2.34 -15.74 9.71
C GLU A 68 2.77 -15.06 8.40
N GLU A 69 3.56 -15.77 7.60
CA GLU A 69 4.12 -15.22 6.35
C GLU A 69 3.46 -15.81 5.12
N HIS A 70 3.20 -14.94 4.13
CA HIS A 70 2.70 -15.31 2.81
C HIS A 70 3.49 -14.59 1.75
N VAL A 71 4.03 -15.33 0.78
CA VAL A 71 4.71 -14.75 -0.38
C VAL A 71 3.73 -14.73 -1.54
N VAL A 72 3.54 -13.55 -2.12
CA VAL A 72 2.62 -13.32 -3.21
C VAL A 72 3.33 -12.62 -4.37
N GLN A 73 2.77 -12.69 -5.56
CA GLN A 73 3.37 -12.15 -6.76
C GLN A 73 2.32 -11.50 -7.65
N ALA A 74 2.77 -10.92 -8.76
CA ALA A 74 1.89 -10.24 -9.71
C ALA A 74 0.64 -11.08 -10.01
N GLY A 75 -0.52 -10.45 -9.91
CA GLY A 75 -1.82 -11.12 -10.09
C GLY A 75 -2.47 -11.59 -8.80
N ASP A 76 -1.73 -11.63 -7.69
CA ASP A 76 -2.28 -12.05 -6.40
C ASP A 76 -2.91 -10.87 -5.65
N ALA A 77 -3.89 -11.20 -4.81
CA ALA A 77 -4.53 -10.24 -3.93
C ALA A 77 -4.42 -10.68 -2.48
N VAL A 78 -4.40 -9.71 -1.57
CA VAL A 78 -4.39 -9.95 -0.12
C VAL A 78 -5.42 -9.04 0.51
N VAL A 79 -6.22 -9.59 1.42
CA VAL A 79 -7.14 -8.80 2.24
C VAL A 79 -6.66 -8.86 3.68
N VAL A 80 -6.41 -7.69 4.27
CA VAL A 80 -6.02 -7.57 5.67
C VAL A 80 -7.23 -7.03 6.45
N PRO A 81 -7.86 -7.85 7.30
CA PRO A 81 -9.01 -7.38 8.09
C PRO A 81 -8.62 -6.31 9.10
N ALA A 82 -9.57 -5.46 9.43
CA ALA A 82 -9.39 -4.46 10.48
C ALA A 82 -8.85 -5.09 11.76
N GLY A 83 -7.90 -4.41 12.40
CA GLY A 83 -7.32 -4.88 13.66
C GLY A 83 -6.20 -5.90 13.49
N THR A 84 -5.82 -6.26 12.27
CA THR A 84 -4.74 -7.22 12.03
C THR A 84 -3.39 -6.50 11.93
N TYR A 85 -2.48 -6.83 12.82
CA TYR A 85 -1.10 -6.34 12.80
C TYR A 85 -0.39 -6.99 11.60
N HIS A 86 0.21 -6.18 10.74
CA HIS A 86 0.79 -6.69 9.48
C HIS A 86 1.94 -5.84 8.97
N ASN A 87 2.73 -6.43 8.08
CA ASN A 87 3.79 -5.75 7.34
C ASN A 87 3.81 -6.25 5.90
N VAL A 88 4.21 -5.38 4.99
CA VAL A 88 4.39 -5.69 3.56
C VAL A 88 5.84 -5.39 3.20
N ILE A 89 6.54 -6.40 2.70
CA ILE A 89 7.97 -6.32 2.40
C ILE A 89 8.19 -6.67 0.93
N ASN A 90 9.00 -5.86 0.22
CA ASN A 90 9.43 -6.25 -1.12
C ASN A 90 10.40 -7.44 -0.99
N ALA A 91 9.95 -8.61 -1.44
CA ALA A 91 10.70 -9.84 -1.27
C ALA A 91 11.91 -9.97 -2.23
N SER A 92 12.01 -9.09 -3.23
CA SER A 92 13.11 -9.11 -4.19
C SER A 92 14.26 -8.22 -3.73
N GLN A 93 15.48 -8.63 -4.08
CA GLN A 93 16.69 -7.85 -3.83
C GLN A 93 17.08 -6.98 -5.03
N ASP A 94 16.45 -7.17 -6.18
CA ASP A 94 16.83 -6.51 -7.42
C ASP A 94 15.68 -5.94 -8.25
N ALA A 95 14.44 -6.14 -7.85
CA ALA A 95 13.27 -5.67 -8.59
C ALA A 95 12.34 -4.85 -7.70
N GLN A 96 11.69 -3.86 -8.30
CA GLN A 96 10.67 -3.07 -7.62
C GLN A 96 9.40 -3.88 -7.40
N LEU A 97 8.67 -3.54 -6.34
CA LEU A 97 7.34 -4.06 -6.06
C LEU A 97 6.35 -2.94 -6.34
N LYS A 98 5.38 -3.22 -7.21
CA LYS A 98 4.32 -2.26 -7.53
C LYS A 98 2.97 -2.86 -7.23
N LEU A 99 2.19 -2.13 -6.45
CA LEU A 99 0.89 -2.59 -6.00
C LEU A 99 -0.09 -1.43 -5.92
N TYR A 100 -1.38 -1.75 -5.92
CA TYR A 100 -2.36 -0.80 -5.45
C TYR A 100 -3.09 -1.37 -4.24
N THR A 101 -3.61 -0.48 -3.42
CA THR A 101 -4.28 -0.86 -2.19
C THR A 101 -5.54 -0.02 -2.00
N LEU A 102 -6.55 -0.63 -1.38
CA LEU A 102 -7.77 0.04 -1.03
C LEU A 102 -7.92 0.03 0.49
N TYR A 103 -8.08 1.22 1.06
CA TYR A 103 -8.40 1.39 2.48
C TYR A 103 -9.91 1.61 2.62
N SER A 104 -10.56 0.86 3.47
CA SER A 104 -12.00 0.96 3.70
C SER A 104 -12.29 1.03 5.19
N PRO A 105 -12.54 2.23 5.75
CA PRO A 105 -12.61 3.57 5.14
C PRO A 105 -11.24 4.19 4.85
N PRO A 106 -11.20 5.40 4.28
CA PRO A 106 -9.93 6.09 3.98
C PRO A 106 -9.01 6.23 5.18
N ASN A 107 -7.71 6.14 4.94
CA ASN A 107 -6.67 6.13 5.98
C ASN A 107 -5.66 7.28 5.87
N HIS A 108 -5.45 7.81 4.67
CA HIS A 108 -4.51 8.91 4.44
C HIS A 108 -5.24 10.20 4.07
N PRO A 109 -4.61 11.36 4.32
CA PRO A 109 -5.17 12.63 3.83
C PRO A 109 -5.32 12.59 2.30
N ASP A 110 -6.38 13.19 1.80
CA ASP A 110 -6.63 13.26 0.37
C ASP A 110 -5.47 13.96 -0.34
N GLY A 111 -5.09 13.46 -1.51
CA GLY A 111 -4.02 14.04 -2.31
C GLY A 111 -2.61 13.72 -1.81
N THR A 112 -2.46 12.85 -0.83
CA THR A 112 -1.13 12.46 -0.31
C THR A 112 -0.25 11.90 -1.41
N ILE A 113 0.98 12.42 -1.50
CA ILE A 113 2.04 11.90 -2.36
C ILE A 113 3.32 11.85 -1.54
N HIS A 114 3.87 10.66 -1.36
CA HIS A 114 5.19 10.45 -0.76
C HIS A 114 6.08 9.88 -1.85
N LYS A 115 7.12 10.61 -2.24
CA LYS A 115 8.00 10.18 -3.34
C LYS A 115 8.84 8.98 -2.95
N ASN A 116 9.21 8.88 -1.67
CA ASN A 116 10.02 7.81 -1.14
C ASN A 116 9.59 7.48 0.29
N LYS A 117 10.15 6.41 0.83
CA LYS A 117 9.81 5.96 2.18
C LYS A 117 10.17 6.99 3.25
N ALA A 118 11.27 7.72 3.08
CA ALA A 118 11.68 8.75 4.04
C ALA A 118 10.62 9.85 4.19
N GLU A 119 10.02 10.27 3.08
CA GLU A 119 8.91 11.25 3.12
C GLU A 119 7.70 10.70 3.85
N ALA A 120 7.38 9.41 3.63
CA ALA A 120 6.27 8.76 4.30
C ALA A 120 6.49 8.69 5.82
N GLU A 121 7.69 8.33 6.25
CA GLU A 121 8.04 8.27 7.68
C GLU A 121 7.98 9.65 8.33
N ALA A 122 8.48 10.69 7.64
CA ALA A 122 8.41 12.06 8.13
C ALA A 122 6.97 12.53 8.30
N ALA A 123 6.08 12.18 7.36
CA ALA A 123 4.67 12.53 7.43
C ALA A 123 3.97 11.81 8.59
N GLU A 124 4.30 10.54 8.85
CA GLU A 124 3.75 9.79 9.98
C GLU A 124 4.13 10.41 11.33
N GLU A 125 5.36 10.89 11.48
CA GLU A 125 5.79 11.58 12.68
C GLU A 125 4.97 12.85 12.92
N HIS A 126 4.66 13.59 11.86
CA HIS A 126 3.81 14.78 11.94
C HIS A 126 2.36 14.44 12.27
N GLU A 127 1.83 13.36 11.71
CA GLU A 127 0.44 12.94 11.93
C GLU A 127 0.20 12.45 13.36
N HIS A 128 1.24 11.97 14.06
CA HIS A 128 1.12 11.46 15.42
C HIS A 128 1.32 12.54 16.49
N HIS A 129 1.53 13.77 16.09
CA HIS A 129 1.64 14.91 16.97
C HIS A 129 0.37 15.76 16.90
#